data_bcbc03247bf39117e2902ba9826a433e
#
_entry.id   bcbc03247bf39117e2902ba9826a433e
#
_cell.length_a   1.000
_cell.length_b   1.000
_cell.length_c   1.000
_cell.angle_alpha   90.00
_cell.angle_beta   90.00
_cell.angle_gamma   90.00
#
_symmetry.space_group_name_H-M   'P 1'
#
loop_
_entity.id
_entity.type
_entity.pdbx_description
1 polymer ?
#
loop_
_entity_poly.entity_id
_entity_poly.type
_entity_poly.pdbx_seq_one_letter_code
_entity_poly.pdbx_strand_id
1 'polypeptide(L)' 'MTRLELLTLLLSIEALLETENTDKAKELISRVIAEATKD' A
#
# COMPACT_ATOMS: atom_id res chain seq x y z
N MET A 1 5.07 -8.48 -8.16
CA MET A 1 5.17 -8.07 -6.73
C MET A 1 5.60 -9.25 -5.87
N THR A 2 6.61 -9.04 -5.04
CA THR A 2 7.02 -10.09 -4.12
C THR A 2 6.18 -10.03 -2.84
N ARG A 3 6.21 -11.13 -2.08
CA ARG A 3 5.52 -11.18 -0.80
C ARG A 3 6.05 -10.12 0.16
N LEU A 4 7.37 -9.93 0.16
CA LEU A 4 8.00 -8.92 1.01
C LEU A 4 7.56 -7.52 0.63
N GLU A 5 7.48 -7.24 -0.66
CA GLU A 5 7.02 -5.94 -1.14
C GLU A 5 5.57 -5.70 -0.72
N LEU A 6 4.74 -6.71 -0.87
CA LEU A 6 3.33 -6.59 -0.47
C LEU A 6 3.21 -6.31 1.02
N LEU A 7 3.96 -7.03 1.84
CA LEU A 7 3.94 -6.83 3.28
C LEU A 7 4.38 -5.43 3.66
N THR A 8 5.45 -4.96 3.03
CA THR A 8 5.97 -3.61 3.28
C THR A 8 4.94 -2.55 2.94
N LEU A 9 4.26 -2.70 1.82
CA LEU A 9 3.23 -1.76 1.40
C LEU A 9 2.05 -1.76 2.37
N LEU A 10 1.62 -2.93 2.81
CA LEU A 10 0.52 -3.03 3.76
C LEU A 10 0.85 -2.39 5.10
N LEU A 11 2.08 -2.60 5.59
CA LEU A 11 2.51 -1.97 6.83
C LEU A 11 2.55 -0.45 6.71
N SER A 12 2.98 0.04 5.55
CA SER A 12 3.02 1.48 5.29
C SER A 12 1.62 2.07 5.28
N ILE A 13 0.67 1.37 4.64
CA ILE A 13 -0.72 1.80 4.60
C ILE A 13 -1.30 1.86 6.01
N GLU A 14 -1.04 0.83 6.81
CA GLU A 14 -1.53 0.78 8.17
C GLU A 14 -1.02 1.97 8.98
N ALA A 15 0.28 2.27 8.87
CA ALA A 15 0.89 3.38 9.59
C ALA A 15 0.28 4.72 9.16
N LEU A 16 0.03 4.89 7.87
CA LEU A 16 -0.56 6.13 7.35
C LEU A 16 -1.98 6.32 7.86
N LEU A 17 -2.74 5.24 7.97
CA LEU A 17 -4.10 5.32 8.49
C LEU A 17 -4.12 5.66 9.98
N GLU A 18 -3.12 5.18 10.73
CA GLU A 18 -3.01 5.52 12.14
C GLU A 18 -2.76 7.00 12.35
N THR A 19 -2.10 7.65 11.41
CA THR A 19 -1.83 9.09 11.47
C THR A 19 -2.88 9.91 10.73
N GLU A 20 -3.94 9.25 10.28
CA GLU A 20 -5.03 9.86 9.53
C GLU A 20 -4.60 10.47 8.20
N ASN A 21 -3.47 10.00 7.68
CA ASN A 21 -2.98 10.46 6.38
C ASN A 21 -3.64 9.62 5.28
N THR A 22 -4.92 9.85 5.07
CA THR A 22 -5.71 9.03 4.16
C THR A 22 -5.33 9.22 2.69
N ASP A 23 -4.85 10.41 2.31
CA ASP A 23 -4.45 10.66 0.93
C ASP A 23 -3.27 9.78 0.52
N LYS A 24 -2.25 9.71 1.37
CA LYS A 24 -1.09 8.87 1.09
C LYS A 24 -1.44 7.39 1.17
N ALA A 25 -2.29 7.01 2.12
CA ALA A 25 -2.73 5.63 2.21
C ALA A 25 -3.46 5.21 0.93
N LYS A 26 -4.29 6.10 0.40
CA LYS A 26 -5.02 5.83 -0.83
C LYS A 26 -4.06 5.67 -2.02
N GLU A 27 -3.02 6.50 -2.09
CA GLU A 27 -2.01 6.37 -3.14
C GLU A 27 -1.32 5.02 -3.07
N LEU A 28 -0.97 4.57 -1.86
CA LEU A 28 -0.30 3.28 -1.70
C LEU A 28 -1.23 2.12 -2.06
N ILE A 29 -2.50 2.23 -1.70
CA ILE A 29 -3.48 1.20 -2.08
C ILE A 29 -3.58 1.12 -3.60
N SER A 30 -3.62 2.25 -4.28
CA SER A 30 -3.66 2.29 -5.74
C SER A 30 -2.42 1.62 -6.34
N ARG A 31 -1.27 1.83 -5.72
CA ARG A 31 -0.03 1.20 -6.16
C ARG A 31 -0.09 -0.32 -6.00
N VAL A 32 -0.63 -0.78 -4.87
CA VAL A 32 -0.77 -2.22 -4.64
C VAL A 32 -1.66 -2.83 -5.71
N ILE A 33 -2.77 -2.18 -6.02
CA ILE A 33 -3.68 -2.66 -7.05
C ILE A 33 -2.98 -2.72 -8.40
N ALA A 34 -2.24 -1.67 -8.76
CA ALA A 34 -1.53 -1.63 -10.03
C ALA A 34 -0.49 -2.74 -10.14
N GLU A 35 0.25 -2.99 -9.05
CA GLU A 35 1.26 -4.05 -9.05
C GLU A 35 0.62 -5.42 -9.08
N ALA A 36 -0.49 -5.60 -8.38
CA ALA A 36 -1.20 -6.88 -8.33
C ALA A 36 -1.83 -7.23 -9.68
N THR A 37 -2.29 -6.22 -10.41
CA THR A 37 -2.94 -6.45 -11.71
C THR A 37 -1.96 -6.51 -12.86
N LYS A 38 -0.69 -6.24 -12.59
CA LYS A 38 0.34 -6.26 -13.61
C LYS A 38 0.64 -7.66 -14.11
N ASP A 39 0.43 -8.63 -13.27
CA ASP A 39 0.63 -10.03 -13.64
C ASP A 39 -0.62 -10.60 -14.30
#